data_2d55592341a8930d5452a683da95b0a6
#
_entry.id   2d55592341a8930d5452a683da95b0a6
#
_cell.length_a   1.000
_cell.length_b   1.000
_cell.length_c   1.000
_cell.angle_alpha   90.00
_cell.angle_beta   90.00
_cell.angle_gamma   90.00
#
_symmetry.space_group_name_H-M   'P 1'
#
loop_
_entity.id
_entity.type
_entity.pdbx_description
1 polymer ?
#
loop_
_entity_poly.entity_id
_entity_poly.type
_entity_poly.pdbx_seq_one_letter_code
_entity_poly.pdbx_strand_id
1 'polypeptide(L)'
;MGLVMNKRKYIFPLAVAAFGLWACGEDNNSTTACVTEQCLIDQYGEFNADSANKAMEDSILAAQGGSSSSSWTVYSAERPDPLEAGHEMELGESSSSGAEVTCGPQTPWACVSSSSLILPDASSSSHRHPTSSSSVDVPPVSSSSVVVVPPTPANDFVEDHRSECQIGNIPTSVNNAKLPDPFKGLDGKRISTKDEWKCRREEIGAMYEKLMFGTKPRNPEKVEGSYSGGKLTIKVTDKGKSGSFSVKISNAGTKDKPKPAMIGFGGGMMGGCGSLGNATNGLDIAQITFNPDDVAPESGGGMFFQLYNQGQGTIIAWAWGVSRIIDALEKTPEAGIDVKHLAMTGCSRWGKGTLAVGAFDERIALTIPQESGSGGASLWRVGAQVNRQKGKQFVQGLNSAGTEGKWMISSFKNYDGKENTLPFDQHILVAMVAPRALLILDNAGQEWLGEVPSNDCGQASKEVYDALGATENYTYSQEGGHGHCQLPNGQFDEVKDFMNKFLLGKDAKTGKIVYTKNTEQINWKKSDWIDWETPNLN
;
A
#
# COMPACT_ATOMS: atom_id res chain seq x y z
N MET A 1 27.46 -13.80 47.20
CA MET A 1 26.39 -14.74 46.88
C MET A 1 25.77 -14.23 45.61
N GLY A 2 26.22 -14.71 44.44
CA GLY A 2 25.92 -14.14 43.16
C GLY A 2 24.56 -14.63 42.61
N LEU A 3 23.75 -13.69 42.21
CA LEU A 3 22.49 -13.98 41.51
C LEU A 3 22.81 -14.25 40.04
N VAL A 4 22.67 -15.51 39.62
CA VAL A 4 22.75 -15.91 38.22
C VAL A 4 21.40 -15.55 37.58
N MET A 5 21.34 -14.43 36.90
CA MET A 5 20.17 -14.07 36.08
C MET A 5 20.14 -14.99 34.87
N ASN A 6 18.99 -15.68 34.72
CA ASN A 6 18.73 -16.65 33.69
C ASN A 6 18.55 -15.93 32.33
N LYS A 7 19.63 -15.82 31.55
CA LYS A 7 19.70 -15.15 30.24
C LYS A 7 18.80 -15.79 29.15
N ARG A 8 18.18 -16.95 29.44
CA ARG A 8 17.36 -17.71 28.44
C ARG A 8 16.04 -17.04 28.05
N LYS A 9 15.50 -16.12 28.85
CA LYS A 9 14.16 -15.53 28.59
C LYS A 9 14.14 -14.38 27.59
N TYR A 10 15.27 -13.81 27.21
CA TYR A 10 15.31 -12.63 26.32
C TYR A 10 15.90 -12.91 24.93
N ILE A 11 16.45 -14.09 24.69
CA ILE A 11 17.06 -14.47 23.39
C ILE A 11 16.02 -15.08 22.45
N PHE A 12 14.95 -15.68 22.98
CA PHE A 12 13.94 -16.37 22.20
C PHE A 12 13.13 -15.46 21.24
N PRO A 13 12.69 -14.23 21.62
CA PRO A 13 11.98 -13.35 20.68
C PRO A 13 12.87 -12.80 19.55
N LEU A 14 14.16 -12.62 19.79
CA LEU A 14 15.10 -12.11 18.77
C LEU A 14 15.52 -13.20 17.78
N ALA A 15 15.67 -14.45 18.23
CA ALA A 15 15.99 -15.58 17.36
C ALA A 15 14.82 -15.94 16.43
N VAL A 16 13.57 -15.87 16.91
CA VAL A 16 12.38 -16.10 16.09
C VAL A 16 12.21 -14.99 15.05
N ALA A 17 12.55 -13.74 15.38
CA ALA A 17 12.56 -12.65 14.42
C ALA A 17 13.64 -12.80 13.33
N ALA A 18 14.81 -13.35 13.68
CA ALA A 18 15.90 -13.58 12.73
C ALA A 18 15.66 -14.79 11.82
N PHE A 19 15.00 -15.84 12.32
CA PHE A 19 14.68 -17.04 11.52
C PHE A 19 13.41 -16.88 10.67
N GLY A 20 12.43 -16.09 11.08
CA GLY A 20 11.27 -15.74 10.27
C GLY A 20 11.62 -14.99 8.98
N LEU A 21 12.83 -14.41 8.89
CA LEU A 21 13.34 -13.70 7.72
C LEU A 21 14.08 -14.60 6.71
N TRP A 22 14.35 -15.86 7.03
CA TRP A 22 15.13 -16.76 6.16
C TRP A 22 14.31 -17.88 5.49
N ALA A 23 13.02 -18.00 5.79
CA ALA A 23 12.16 -19.08 5.28
C ALA A 23 11.41 -18.74 3.97
N CYS A 24 11.80 -17.72 3.23
CA CYS A 24 11.33 -17.46 1.87
C CYS A 24 12.40 -17.84 0.84
N GLY A 25 12.85 -19.09 0.85
CA GLY A 25 13.68 -19.71 -0.19
C GLY A 25 12.81 -20.60 -1.07
N GLU A 26 12.98 -20.46 -2.38
CA GLU A 26 12.32 -21.27 -3.40
C GLU A 26 12.60 -22.75 -3.16
N ASP A 27 11.55 -23.55 -2.85
CA ASP A 27 11.40 -24.91 -3.36
C ASP A 27 10.00 -25.44 -3.02
N ASN A 28 9.28 -25.86 -4.03
CA ASN A 28 8.02 -26.58 -3.95
C ASN A 28 8.24 -27.97 -3.36
N ASN A 29 8.02 -28.13 -2.05
CA ASN A 29 7.40 -29.35 -1.49
C ASN A 29 7.12 -29.16 0.00
N SER A 30 5.83 -29.30 0.38
CA SER A 30 5.33 -29.68 1.70
C SER A 30 6.18 -29.22 2.90
N THR A 31 6.04 -27.98 3.35
CA THR A 31 6.50 -27.57 4.66
C THR A 31 5.33 -27.51 5.64
N THR A 32 5.25 -28.51 6.50
CA THR A 32 4.44 -28.44 7.72
C THR A 32 5.11 -27.38 8.63
N ALA A 33 4.41 -26.30 8.94
CA ALA A 33 4.94 -25.27 9.82
C ALA A 33 5.15 -25.86 11.22
N CYS A 34 6.38 -25.80 11.75
CA CYS A 34 6.68 -26.18 13.12
C CYS A 34 6.11 -25.14 14.09
N VAL A 35 5.17 -25.57 14.95
CA VAL A 35 4.48 -24.70 15.91
C VAL A 35 5.00 -24.90 17.35
N THR A 36 5.91 -25.85 17.59
CA THR A 36 6.49 -26.14 18.92
C THR A 36 8.00 -26.11 18.90
N GLU A 37 8.60 -25.78 20.05
CA GLU A 37 10.06 -25.75 20.25
C GLU A 37 10.70 -27.11 19.92
N GLN A 38 10.06 -28.22 20.27
CA GLN A 38 10.55 -29.56 20.00
C GLN A 38 10.58 -29.88 18.50
N CYS A 39 9.60 -29.43 17.73
CA CYS A 39 9.56 -29.61 16.28
C CYS A 39 10.73 -28.86 15.58
N LEU A 40 11.12 -27.69 16.10
CA LEU A 40 12.27 -26.95 15.59
C LEU A 40 13.60 -27.62 15.93
N ILE A 41 13.72 -28.19 17.13
CA ILE A 41 14.90 -28.97 17.55
C ILE A 41 15.06 -30.24 16.70
N ASP A 42 13.96 -30.94 16.43
CA ASP A 42 13.96 -32.17 15.62
C ASP A 42 14.28 -31.91 14.13
N GLN A 43 13.92 -30.72 13.63
CA GLN A 43 14.15 -30.35 12.23
C GLN A 43 15.53 -29.74 11.98
N TYR A 44 16.10 -28.99 12.95
CA TYR A 44 17.34 -28.21 12.78
C TYR A 44 18.44 -28.56 13.76
N GLY A 45 18.21 -29.47 14.69
CA GLY A 45 19.15 -29.85 15.76
C GLY A 45 19.17 -28.84 16.92
N GLU A 46 19.88 -29.20 18.00
CA GLU A 46 20.05 -28.30 19.13
C GLU A 46 20.82 -27.04 18.72
N PHE A 47 20.22 -25.88 18.94
CA PHE A 47 20.86 -24.60 18.66
C PHE A 47 21.91 -24.28 19.70
N ASN A 48 23.18 -24.23 19.30
CA ASN A 48 24.28 -23.81 20.16
C ASN A 48 24.45 -22.30 20.13
N ALA A 49 23.87 -21.63 21.13
CA ALA A 49 23.91 -20.17 21.27
C ALA A 49 25.36 -19.60 21.38
N ASP A 50 26.30 -20.38 21.88
CA ASP A 50 27.70 -19.92 22.02
C ASP A 50 28.42 -19.88 20.67
N SER A 51 28.12 -20.81 19.77
CA SER A 51 28.65 -20.82 18.40
C SER A 51 28.09 -19.69 17.56
N ALA A 52 26.81 -19.33 17.72
CA ALA A 52 26.18 -18.23 17.02
C ALA A 52 26.68 -16.85 17.50
N ASN A 53 26.89 -16.69 18.81
CA ASN A 53 27.47 -15.48 19.39
C ASN A 53 28.91 -15.29 18.92
N LYS A 54 29.71 -16.34 18.86
CA LYS A 54 31.10 -16.29 18.39
C LYS A 54 31.17 -15.93 16.90
N ALA A 55 30.29 -16.49 16.06
CA ALA A 55 30.21 -16.14 14.62
C ALA A 55 29.80 -14.66 14.42
N MET A 56 28.97 -14.12 15.30
CA MET A 56 28.56 -12.71 15.27
C MET A 56 29.69 -11.79 15.75
N GLU A 57 30.44 -12.18 16.80
CA GLU A 57 31.63 -11.43 17.26
C GLU A 57 32.72 -11.43 16.20
N ASP A 58 32.99 -12.56 15.56
CA ASP A 58 33.95 -12.67 14.45
C ASP A 58 33.55 -11.84 13.23
N SER A 59 32.23 -11.74 12.94
CA SER A 59 31.70 -10.89 11.86
C SER A 59 31.82 -9.40 12.18
N ILE A 60 31.62 -9.00 13.44
CA ILE A 60 31.78 -7.61 13.90
C ILE A 60 33.28 -7.23 13.88
N LEU A 61 34.18 -8.12 14.28
CA LEU A 61 35.61 -7.90 14.21
C LEU A 61 36.16 -7.81 12.79
N ALA A 62 35.61 -8.62 11.87
CA ALA A 62 35.92 -8.53 10.43
C ALA A 62 35.47 -7.22 9.79
N ALA A 63 34.33 -6.68 10.23
CA ALA A 63 33.83 -5.39 9.77
C ALA A 63 34.61 -4.19 10.33
N GLN A 64 35.35 -4.36 11.43
CA GLN A 64 36.18 -3.32 12.07
C GLN A 64 37.62 -3.27 11.55
N GLY A 65 38.05 -4.20 10.70
CA GLY A 65 39.40 -4.30 10.14
C GLY A 65 39.80 -3.25 9.09
N GLY A 66 38.97 -2.21 8.86
CA GLY A 66 39.28 -1.05 8.04
C GLY A 66 39.56 0.19 8.89
N SER A 67 40.83 0.56 8.98
CA SER A 67 41.31 1.69 9.76
C SER A 67 40.66 3.02 9.36
N SER A 68 39.94 3.67 10.28
CA SER A 68 39.99 5.11 10.52
C SER A 68 39.23 5.45 11.81
N SER A 69 39.94 6.20 12.67
CA SER A 69 39.53 6.68 13.97
C SER A 69 38.30 7.59 13.94
N SER A 70 37.25 7.20 14.65
CA SER A 70 36.27 8.11 15.19
C SER A 70 35.69 7.50 16.48
N SER A 71 35.93 8.21 17.58
CA SER A 71 35.47 7.85 18.92
C SER A 71 33.95 7.96 19.03
N TRP A 72 33.32 6.89 19.44
CA TRP A 72 31.92 6.89 19.87
C TRP A 72 31.83 6.86 21.38
N THR A 73 31.23 7.88 21.96
CA THR A 73 30.92 7.95 23.38
C THR A 73 29.56 7.24 23.59
N VAL A 74 29.59 6.16 24.34
CA VAL A 74 28.37 5.44 24.76
C VAL A 74 27.82 6.18 26.00
N TYR A 75 26.63 6.78 25.83
CA TYR A 75 25.85 7.26 26.98
C TYR A 75 25.01 6.11 27.54
N SER A 76 25.35 5.67 28.75
CA SER A 76 24.48 4.81 29.56
C SER A 76 23.41 5.68 30.21
N ALA A 77 22.15 5.45 29.84
CA ALA A 77 21.02 6.03 30.54
C ALA A 77 20.66 5.14 31.74
N GLU A 78 20.89 5.61 32.93
CA GLU A 78 20.35 5.04 34.18
C GLU A 78 18.84 5.33 34.23
N ARG A 79 18.05 4.28 34.53
CA ARG A 79 16.63 4.41 34.86
C ARG A 79 16.45 4.70 36.33
N PRO A 80 15.56 5.60 36.74
CA PRO A 80 15.16 5.72 38.13
C PRO A 80 14.14 4.62 38.51
N ASP A 81 14.30 4.10 39.73
CA ASP A 81 13.47 3.10 40.38
C ASP A 81 12.01 3.61 40.60
N PRO A 82 10.99 2.75 40.48
CA PRO A 82 9.63 3.11 40.92
C PRO A 82 9.47 2.75 42.41
N LEU A 83 8.98 3.74 43.14
CA LEU A 83 8.55 3.64 44.54
C LEU A 83 7.31 2.79 44.71
N GLU A 84 7.27 2.09 45.84
CA GLU A 84 6.24 1.23 46.40
C GLU A 84 4.87 1.91 46.50
N ALA A 85 3.80 1.16 46.19
CA ALA A 85 2.51 1.25 46.87
C ALA A 85 1.77 -0.09 46.76
N GLY A 86 1.65 -0.77 47.88
CA GLY A 86 0.92 -2.01 48.03
C GLY A 86 -0.59 -1.78 48.04
N HIS A 87 -1.32 -2.74 47.48
CA HIS A 87 -2.65 -3.12 47.88
C HIS A 87 -2.86 -4.60 47.55
N GLU A 88 -3.05 -5.38 48.61
CA GLU A 88 -3.57 -6.76 48.56
C GLU A 88 -5.01 -6.75 48.04
N MET A 89 -5.34 -7.69 47.16
CA MET A 89 -6.71 -8.15 46.96
C MET A 89 -6.75 -9.65 46.83
N GLU A 90 -7.61 -10.23 47.65
CA GLU A 90 -7.87 -11.64 47.86
C GLU A 90 -8.32 -12.37 46.60
N LEU A 91 -7.83 -13.60 46.45
CA LEU A 91 -8.28 -14.57 45.47
C LEU A 91 -9.45 -15.37 46.05
N GLY A 92 -10.61 -15.26 45.43
CA GLY A 92 -11.73 -16.15 45.63
C GLY A 92 -11.64 -17.37 44.72
N GLU A 93 -11.58 -18.56 45.35
CA GLU A 93 -11.68 -19.86 44.68
C GLU A 93 -13.08 -20.11 44.16
N SER A 94 -13.20 -20.58 42.95
CA SER A 94 -14.39 -21.24 42.46
C SER A 94 -14.03 -22.42 41.56
N SER A 95 -14.35 -23.58 42.07
CA SER A 95 -14.23 -24.91 41.46
C SER A 95 -15.26 -25.14 40.37
N SER A 96 -14.90 -25.74 39.24
CA SER A 96 -15.75 -26.72 38.54
C SER A 96 -14.96 -27.60 37.57
N SER A 97 -14.99 -28.83 37.94
CA SER A 97 -14.97 -30.14 37.25
C SER A 97 -14.62 -30.19 35.77
N GLY A 98 -13.64 -31.04 35.50
CA GLY A 98 -13.16 -31.45 34.19
C GLY A 98 -14.07 -32.42 33.43
N ALA A 99 -13.87 -32.44 32.14
CA ALA A 99 -14.12 -33.62 31.30
C ALA A 99 -12.95 -33.72 30.31
N GLU A 100 -12.13 -34.76 30.50
CA GLU A 100 -11.15 -35.21 29.53
C GLU A 100 -11.86 -35.77 28.30
N VAL A 101 -11.43 -35.32 27.12
CA VAL A 101 -11.72 -35.98 25.84
C VAL A 101 -10.40 -36.43 25.24
N THR A 102 -10.17 -37.75 25.32
CA THR A 102 -9.07 -38.45 24.64
C THR A 102 -9.43 -38.64 23.18
N CYS A 103 -8.64 -38.14 22.27
CA CYS A 103 -8.70 -38.46 20.83
C CYS A 103 -7.58 -39.42 20.49
N GLY A 104 -7.93 -40.64 20.01
CA GLY A 104 -7.02 -41.60 19.42
C GLY A 104 -6.85 -41.37 17.91
N PRO A 105 -5.78 -41.91 17.31
CA PRO A 105 -5.46 -41.61 15.92
C PRO A 105 -6.16 -42.59 14.96
N GLN A 106 -6.94 -42.10 14.01
CA GLN A 106 -7.07 -42.57 12.62
C GLN A 106 -8.23 -41.94 11.85
N THR A 107 -7.92 -41.53 10.62
CA THR A 107 -8.73 -41.28 9.42
C THR A 107 -9.44 -39.92 9.30
N PRO A 108 -9.30 -39.26 8.12
CA PRO A 108 -9.94 -38.02 7.77
C PRO A 108 -11.32 -38.25 7.17
N TRP A 109 -12.16 -37.20 7.24
CA TRP A 109 -13.48 -37.04 6.63
C TRP A 109 -14.70 -37.35 7.49
N ALA A 110 -15.52 -36.29 7.58
CA ALA A 110 -16.93 -36.23 7.93
C ALA A 110 -17.27 -35.72 9.35
N CYS A 111 -17.54 -34.43 9.42
CA CYS A 111 -18.58 -33.92 10.31
C CYS A 111 -19.47 -32.99 9.49
N VAL A 112 -20.54 -33.55 8.92
CA VAL A 112 -21.69 -32.82 8.41
C VAL A 112 -22.75 -32.92 9.49
N SER A 113 -23.09 -31.84 10.11
CA SER A 113 -24.24 -31.72 11.01
C SER A 113 -25.39 -31.11 10.24
N SER A 114 -26.34 -31.96 9.88
CA SER A 114 -27.64 -31.59 9.34
C SER A 114 -28.57 -31.17 10.46
N SER A 115 -29.13 -29.98 10.39
CA SER A 115 -30.32 -29.58 11.10
C SER A 115 -31.38 -29.14 10.10
N SER A 116 -32.34 -29.99 9.88
CA SER A 116 -33.55 -29.76 9.11
C SER A 116 -34.46 -28.74 9.86
N LEU A 117 -34.90 -27.72 9.19
CA LEU A 117 -36.06 -26.94 9.59
C LEU A 117 -37.10 -26.99 8.49
N ILE A 118 -38.25 -27.51 8.89
CA ILE A 118 -39.48 -27.71 8.15
C ILE A 118 -40.17 -26.38 7.95
N LEU A 119 -40.56 -26.08 6.72
CA LEU A 119 -41.51 -25.02 6.40
C LEU A 119 -42.93 -25.60 6.21
N PRO A 120 -43.97 -24.95 6.68
CA PRO A 120 -45.34 -25.38 6.36
C PRO A 120 -45.87 -24.73 5.09
N ASP A 121 -46.55 -25.57 4.33
CA ASP A 121 -47.38 -25.24 3.16
C ASP A 121 -48.54 -24.28 3.51
N ALA A 122 -48.89 -23.38 2.62
CA ALA A 122 -50.20 -22.77 2.54
C ALA A 122 -50.65 -22.63 1.09
N SER A 123 -51.75 -23.27 0.85
CA SER A 123 -52.47 -23.55 -0.37
C SER A 123 -53.18 -22.35 -1.02
N SER A 124 -53.18 -22.39 -2.31
CA SER A 124 -54.20 -22.07 -3.36
C SER A 124 -55.44 -21.25 -3.03
N SER A 125 -55.75 -20.29 -3.91
CA SER A 125 -57.06 -20.28 -4.58
C SER A 125 -57.05 -19.38 -5.87
N SER A 126 -57.65 -19.94 -6.87
CA SER A 126 -57.93 -19.47 -8.22
C SER A 126 -59.04 -18.42 -8.28
N HIS A 127 -58.99 -17.48 -9.25
CA HIS A 127 -60.16 -17.05 -10.02
C HIS A 127 -59.79 -16.53 -11.40
N ARG A 128 -60.67 -16.89 -12.39
CA ARG A 128 -60.61 -16.82 -13.83
C ARG A 128 -61.09 -15.47 -14.39
N HIS A 129 -60.49 -15.06 -15.47
CA HIS A 129 -60.85 -14.50 -16.79
C HIS A 129 -62.18 -13.76 -16.99
N PRO A 130 -62.41 -12.97 -18.08
CA PRO A 130 -61.77 -13.04 -19.43
C PRO A 130 -61.61 -11.71 -20.25
N THR A 131 -60.86 -11.84 -21.36
CA THR A 131 -60.96 -11.22 -22.71
C THR A 131 -60.75 -9.71 -22.86
N SER A 132 -60.00 -9.19 -23.86
CA SER A 132 -59.90 -9.50 -25.27
C SER A 132 -58.77 -8.71 -25.95
N SER A 133 -58.07 -9.37 -26.84
CA SER A 133 -57.47 -9.02 -28.15
C SER A 133 -57.03 -7.60 -28.49
N SER A 134 -55.74 -7.43 -28.80
CA SER A 134 -55.32 -7.08 -30.16
C SER A 134 -53.79 -7.27 -30.29
N SER A 135 -53.43 -8.10 -31.24
CA SER A 135 -52.08 -8.41 -31.67
C SER A 135 -51.46 -7.22 -32.41
N VAL A 136 -50.27 -6.81 -31.97
CA VAL A 136 -49.30 -6.09 -32.79
C VAL A 136 -48.03 -6.89 -32.76
N ASP A 137 -47.66 -7.49 -33.89
CA ASP A 137 -46.39 -8.15 -34.12
C ASP A 137 -45.25 -7.12 -34.01
N VAL A 138 -44.43 -7.25 -32.98
CA VAL A 138 -43.13 -6.59 -32.90
C VAL A 138 -42.08 -7.68 -33.14
N PRO A 139 -41.20 -7.52 -34.15
CA PRO A 139 -40.14 -8.51 -34.39
C PRO A 139 -39.18 -8.58 -33.19
N PRO A 140 -38.56 -9.76 -32.94
CA PRO A 140 -37.67 -9.92 -31.79
C PRO A 140 -36.45 -9.01 -31.95
N VAL A 141 -36.32 -8.05 -31.05
CA VAL A 141 -35.07 -7.28 -30.88
C VAL A 141 -34.04 -8.27 -30.37
N SER A 142 -33.08 -8.59 -31.22
CA SER A 142 -31.85 -9.31 -30.86
C SER A 142 -31.21 -8.56 -29.72
N SER A 143 -31.12 -9.19 -28.54
CA SER A 143 -30.34 -8.71 -27.40
C SER A 143 -28.87 -8.78 -27.78
N SER A 144 -28.36 -7.73 -28.42
CA SER A 144 -26.93 -7.49 -28.48
C SER A 144 -26.47 -7.22 -27.02
N SER A 145 -25.74 -8.16 -26.44
CA SER A 145 -24.98 -7.93 -25.26
C SER A 145 -24.08 -6.71 -25.52
N VAL A 146 -24.40 -5.60 -24.87
CA VAL A 146 -23.52 -4.44 -24.82
C VAL A 146 -22.29 -4.93 -24.06
N VAL A 147 -21.22 -5.18 -24.79
CA VAL A 147 -19.89 -5.31 -24.20
C VAL A 147 -19.61 -3.95 -23.60
N VAL A 148 -19.73 -3.83 -22.28
CA VAL A 148 -19.24 -2.66 -21.56
C VAL A 148 -17.73 -2.71 -21.69
N VAL A 149 -17.21 -2.04 -22.71
CA VAL A 149 -15.78 -1.78 -22.82
C VAL A 149 -15.44 -0.93 -21.60
N PRO A 150 -14.42 -1.33 -20.77
CA PRO A 150 -13.97 -0.46 -19.68
C PRO A 150 -13.71 0.92 -20.25
N PRO A 151 -13.90 1.99 -19.47
CA PRO A 151 -13.54 3.32 -19.95
C PRO A 151 -12.07 3.24 -20.34
N THR A 152 -11.82 3.27 -21.65
CA THR A 152 -10.48 3.40 -22.21
C THR A 152 -9.90 4.62 -21.52
N PRO A 153 -8.73 4.53 -20.85
CA PRO A 153 -8.06 5.73 -20.35
C PRO A 153 -8.06 6.74 -21.48
N ALA A 154 -8.61 7.91 -21.23
CA ALA A 154 -8.64 8.93 -22.26
C ALA A 154 -7.20 9.08 -22.78
N ASN A 155 -7.01 9.29 -24.09
CA ASN A 155 -5.69 9.43 -24.71
C ASN A 155 -4.89 10.66 -24.19
N ASP A 156 -5.42 11.35 -23.18
CA ASP A 156 -4.84 12.51 -22.53
C ASP A 156 -4.16 12.21 -21.19
N PHE A 157 -4.06 10.94 -20.77
CA PHE A 157 -3.29 10.57 -19.58
C PHE A 157 -1.78 10.60 -19.86
N VAL A 158 -1.07 11.35 -19.05
CA VAL A 158 0.35 11.67 -19.26
C VAL A 158 1.16 11.58 -17.96
N GLU A 159 2.47 11.45 -18.10
CA GLU A 159 3.39 11.66 -16.99
C GLU A 159 3.63 13.16 -16.71
N ASP A 160 3.62 13.94 -17.76
CA ASP A 160 4.04 15.33 -17.77
C ASP A 160 3.04 16.28 -17.14
N HIS A 161 3.55 17.46 -16.77
CA HIS A 161 2.71 18.62 -16.51
C HIS A 161 1.96 19.04 -17.77
N ARG A 162 0.70 19.38 -17.58
CA ARG A 162 -0.13 19.94 -18.64
C ARG A 162 0.32 21.39 -18.90
N SER A 163 0.76 21.66 -20.10
CA SER A 163 1.31 22.97 -20.46
C SER A 163 0.29 24.11 -20.36
N GLU A 164 -0.99 23.79 -20.45
CA GLU A 164 -2.10 24.74 -20.29
C GLU A 164 -2.36 25.12 -18.84
N CYS A 165 -1.87 24.33 -17.87
CA CYS A 165 -2.09 24.59 -16.45
C CYS A 165 -1.01 25.53 -15.89
N GLN A 166 -1.45 26.64 -15.34
CA GLN A 166 -0.56 27.59 -14.68
C GLN A 166 -0.52 27.31 -13.18
N ILE A 167 0.68 27.03 -12.67
CA ILE A 167 0.88 26.80 -11.25
C ILE A 167 1.09 28.14 -10.54
N GLY A 168 0.18 28.46 -9.61
CA GLY A 168 0.27 29.65 -8.78
C GLY A 168 1.41 29.62 -7.77
N ASN A 169 1.50 30.66 -6.94
CA ASN A 169 2.50 30.67 -5.86
C ASN A 169 2.15 29.65 -4.77
N ILE A 170 3.04 28.69 -4.57
CA ILE A 170 2.87 27.64 -3.55
C ILE A 170 3.30 28.18 -2.19
N PRO A 171 2.36 28.31 -1.22
CA PRO A 171 2.69 28.75 0.14
C PRO A 171 3.52 27.67 0.84
N THR A 172 4.52 28.11 1.60
CA THR A 172 5.32 27.21 2.45
C THR A 172 4.71 27.03 3.83
N SER A 173 3.75 27.85 4.20
CA SER A 173 3.03 27.77 5.46
C SER A 173 1.64 28.36 5.31
N VAL A 174 0.66 27.71 5.92
CA VAL A 174 -0.71 28.18 6.10
C VAL A 174 -1.07 28.12 7.58
N ASN A 175 -2.28 28.51 7.95
CA ASN A 175 -2.82 28.24 9.28
C ASN A 175 -4.19 27.57 9.10
N ASN A 176 -4.21 26.26 9.10
CA ASN A 176 -5.42 25.47 8.94
C ASN A 176 -5.39 24.21 9.83
N ALA A 177 -6.21 24.23 10.88
CA ALA A 177 -6.36 23.09 11.78
C ALA A 177 -7.18 21.94 11.16
N LYS A 178 -8.01 22.24 10.16
CA LYS A 178 -8.82 21.28 9.39
C LYS A 178 -8.05 20.75 8.18
N LEU A 179 -8.64 19.82 7.47
CA LEU A 179 -8.07 19.31 6.22
C LEU A 179 -8.20 20.38 5.12
N PRO A 180 -7.12 20.66 4.39
CA PRO A 180 -7.17 21.59 3.26
C PRO A 180 -8.20 21.15 2.21
N ASP A 181 -8.93 22.13 1.65
CA ASP A 181 -9.92 21.90 0.60
C ASP A 181 -9.25 21.47 -0.72
N PRO A 182 -9.46 20.22 -1.20
CA PRO A 182 -8.85 19.72 -2.44
C PRO A 182 -9.36 20.47 -3.68
N PHE A 183 -10.54 21.09 -3.59
CA PHE A 183 -11.20 21.79 -4.69
C PHE A 183 -10.84 23.28 -4.77
N LYS A 184 -10.04 23.79 -3.84
CA LYS A 184 -9.62 25.18 -3.81
C LYS A 184 -8.22 25.34 -4.40
N GLY A 185 -8.14 26.06 -5.53
CA GLY A 185 -6.88 26.36 -6.21
C GLY A 185 -5.96 27.30 -5.42
N LEU A 186 -4.71 27.39 -5.85
CA LEU A 186 -3.70 28.31 -5.28
C LEU A 186 -4.08 29.79 -5.46
N ASP A 187 -4.94 30.10 -6.42
CA ASP A 187 -5.54 31.44 -6.62
C ASP A 187 -6.68 31.75 -5.65
N GLY A 188 -7.04 30.80 -4.80
CA GLY A 188 -8.10 30.91 -3.80
C GLY A 188 -9.51 30.62 -4.32
N LYS A 189 -9.68 30.36 -5.62
CA LYS A 189 -10.97 29.99 -6.20
C LYS A 189 -11.21 28.49 -6.07
N ARG A 190 -12.48 28.10 -6.05
CA ARG A 190 -12.88 26.71 -6.09
C ARG A 190 -13.18 26.30 -7.53
N ILE A 191 -12.75 25.11 -7.89
CA ILE A 191 -13.08 24.48 -9.16
C ILE A 191 -14.56 24.05 -9.20
N SER A 192 -15.12 24.00 -10.38
CA SER A 192 -16.53 23.67 -10.66
C SER A 192 -16.71 22.60 -11.74
N THR A 193 -15.65 22.25 -12.46
CA THR A 193 -15.67 21.29 -13.56
C THR A 193 -14.59 20.22 -13.42
N LYS A 194 -14.79 19.08 -14.10
CA LYS A 194 -13.81 17.99 -14.19
C LYS A 194 -12.55 18.42 -14.94
N ASP A 195 -12.68 19.33 -15.91
CA ASP A 195 -11.50 19.83 -16.63
C ASP A 195 -10.65 20.73 -15.72
N GLU A 196 -11.26 21.55 -14.87
CA GLU A 196 -10.51 22.33 -13.87
C GLU A 196 -9.81 21.42 -12.86
N TRP A 197 -10.36 20.21 -12.56
CA TRP A 197 -9.67 19.24 -11.71
C TRP A 197 -8.33 18.79 -12.28
N LYS A 198 -8.19 18.70 -13.60
CA LYS A 198 -6.90 18.34 -14.24
C LYS A 198 -5.80 19.34 -13.85
N CYS A 199 -6.07 20.63 -13.95
CA CYS A 199 -5.10 21.65 -13.55
C CYS A 199 -4.94 21.76 -12.01
N ARG A 200 -6.01 21.49 -11.26
CA ARG A 200 -5.88 21.44 -9.80
C ARG A 200 -4.96 20.31 -9.35
N ARG A 201 -4.98 19.16 -10.02
CA ARG A 201 -4.01 18.07 -9.77
C ARG A 201 -2.57 18.50 -10.01
N GLU A 202 -2.30 19.27 -11.08
CA GLU A 202 -0.97 19.82 -11.35
C GLU A 202 -0.49 20.75 -10.22
N GLU A 203 -1.37 21.63 -9.72
CA GLU A 203 -1.05 22.47 -8.56
C GLU A 203 -0.73 21.65 -7.32
N ILE A 204 -1.53 20.59 -7.06
CA ILE A 204 -1.32 19.67 -5.93
C ILE A 204 0.03 18.97 -6.09
N GLY A 205 0.32 18.41 -7.27
CA GLY A 205 1.60 17.77 -7.57
C GLY A 205 2.79 18.68 -7.30
N ALA A 206 2.70 19.92 -7.76
CA ALA A 206 3.74 20.94 -7.53
C ALA A 206 3.92 21.29 -6.03
N MET A 207 2.84 21.29 -5.23
CA MET A 207 2.95 21.45 -3.78
C MET A 207 3.73 20.29 -3.13
N TYR A 208 3.41 19.03 -3.48
CA TYR A 208 4.13 17.86 -2.96
C TYR A 208 5.58 17.83 -3.41
N GLU A 209 5.86 18.15 -4.67
CA GLU A 209 7.23 18.25 -5.17
C GLU A 209 8.04 19.32 -4.40
N LYS A 210 7.47 20.50 -4.21
CA LYS A 210 8.17 21.59 -3.54
C LYS A 210 8.43 21.33 -2.06
N LEU A 211 7.47 20.72 -1.35
CA LEU A 211 7.48 20.71 0.11
C LEU A 211 7.79 19.33 0.72
N MET A 212 7.54 18.22 -0.01
CA MET A 212 7.64 16.88 0.55
C MET A 212 8.58 15.96 -0.21
N PHE A 213 8.43 15.82 -1.53
CA PHE A 213 9.15 14.79 -2.28
C PHE A 213 10.38 15.28 -3.05
N GLY A 214 10.46 16.57 -3.36
CA GLY A 214 11.38 17.09 -4.37
C GLY A 214 10.86 16.88 -5.79
N THR A 215 11.42 17.60 -6.75
CA THR A 215 10.93 17.59 -8.14
C THR A 215 11.18 16.24 -8.81
N LYS A 216 10.15 15.66 -9.41
CA LYS A 216 10.26 14.49 -10.30
C LYS A 216 10.75 14.94 -11.67
N PRO A 217 11.96 14.54 -12.11
CA PRO A 217 12.41 14.84 -13.46
C PRO A 217 11.54 14.11 -14.50
N ARG A 218 11.01 14.85 -15.46
CA ARG A 218 10.17 14.32 -16.53
C ARG A 218 10.90 14.43 -17.86
N ASN A 219 10.46 13.69 -18.87
CA ASN A 219 10.94 13.78 -20.26
C ASN A 219 12.47 13.76 -20.39
N PRO A 220 13.17 12.70 -19.94
CA PRO A 220 14.60 12.59 -20.20
C PRO A 220 14.87 12.59 -21.71
N GLU A 221 16.04 13.06 -22.13
CA GLU A 221 16.43 13.15 -23.54
C GLU A 221 16.22 11.83 -24.29
N LYS A 222 16.45 10.68 -23.61
CA LYS A 222 16.31 9.37 -24.23
C LYS A 222 15.99 8.29 -23.20
N VAL A 223 15.00 7.45 -23.52
CA VAL A 223 14.74 6.17 -22.86
C VAL A 223 14.77 5.06 -23.90
N GLU A 224 15.55 4.02 -23.65
CA GLU A 224 15.69 2.84 -24.48
C GLU A 224 15.31 1.60 -23.69
N GLY A 225 14.50 0.70 -24.29
CA GLY A 225 14.14 -0.60 -23.77
C GLY A 225 14.84 -1.72 -24.54
N SER A 226 15.26 -2.78 -23.86
CA SER A 226 15.73 -4.02 -24.48
C SER A 226 15.18 -5.21 -23.72
N TYR A 227 14.39 -6.05 -24.40
CA TYR A 227 13.72 -7.21 -23.79
C TYR A 227 14.30 -8.53 -24.26
N SER A 228 14.67 -9.39 -23.33
CA SER A 228 15.15 -10.74 -23.60
C SER A 228 14.97 -11.63 -22.37
N GLY A 229 14.49 -12.86 -22.58
CA GLY A 229 14.40 -13.87 -21.53
C GLY A 229 13.59 -13.45 -20.28
N GLY A 230 12.51 -12.70 -20.46
CA GLY A 230 11.71 -12.22 -19.33
C GLY A 230 12.31 -11.03 -18.57
N LYS A 231 13.38 -10.43 -19.10
CA LYS A 231 14.03 -9.26 -18.52
C LYS A 231 13.93 -8.08 -19.47
N LEU A 232 13.36 -6.96 -18.99
CA LEU A 232 13.42 -5.67 -19.68
C LEU A 232 14.54 -4.84 -19.05
N THR A 233 15.53 -4.46 -19.84
CA THR A 233 16.58 -3.52 -19.44
C THR A 233 16.22 -2.13 -19.95
N ILE A 234 16.23 -1.16 -19.05
CA ILE A 234 15.88 0.24 -19.29
C ILE A 234 17.17 1.06 -19.20
N LYS A 235 17.49 1.79 -20.27
CA LYS A 235 18.60 2.75 -20.28
C LYS A 235 18.04 4.16 -20.43
N VAL A 236 18.46 5.04 -19.55
CA VAL A 236 18.05 6.45 -19.54
C VAL A 236 19.27 7.31 -19.81
N THR A 237 19.11 8.29 -20.69
CA THR A 237 20.11 9.34 -20.94
C THR A 237 19.44 10.69 -20.75
N ASP A 238 20.04 11.55 -19.93
CA ASP A 238 19.56 12.90 -19.67
C ASP A 238 20.71 13.80 -19.22
N LYS A 239 20.74 15.04 -19.71
CA LYS A 239 21.73 16.06 -19.33
C LYS A 239 23.17 15.57 -19.44
N GLY A 240 23.45 14.82 -20.51
CA GLY A 240 24.78 14.26 -20.80
C GLY A 240 25.20 13.11 -19.87
N LYS A 241 24.31 12.58 -19.03
CA LYS A 241 24.54 11.42 -18.15
C LYS A 241 23.68 10.24 -18.60
N SER A 242 24.13 9.03 -18.30
CA SER A 242 23.36 7.81 -18.58
C SER A 242 23.39 6.87 -17.39
N GLY A 243 22.29 6.13 -17.22
CA GLY A 243 22.16 5.06 -16.26
C GLY A 243 21.26 3.95 -16.79
N SER A 244 21.31 2.77 -16.18
CA SER A 244 20.43 1.66 -16.55
C SER A 244 20.03 0.83 -15.35
N PHE A 245 18.83 0.26 -15.42
CA PHE A 245 18.30 -0.71 -14.48
C PHE A 245 17.45 -1.73 -15.23
N SER A 246 16.95 -2.74 -14.55
CA SER A 246 16.17 -3.80 -15.19
C SER A 246 14.99 -4.21 -14.35
N VAL A 247 13.94 -4.73 -15.01
CA VAL A 247 12.79 -5.37 -14.36
C VAL A 247 12.60 -6.77 -14.90
N LYS A 248 12.07 -7.66 -14.05
CA LYS A 248 11.66 -9.02 -14.44
C LYS A 248 10.20 -8.99 -14.87
N ILE A 249 9.90 -9.59 -16.01
CA ILE A 249 8.54 -9.75 -16.53
C ILE A 249 8.22 -11.24 -16.60
N SER A 250 7.13 -11.64 -15.98
CA SER A 250 6.61 -13.00 -16.03
C SER A 250 5.16 -13.02 -16.51
N ASN A 251 4.71 -14.14 -17.06
CA ASN A 251 3.37 -14.32 -17.64
C ASN A 251 3.01 -13.25 -18.70
N ALA A 252 3.99 -12.73 -19.41
CA ALA A 252 3.76 -11.76 -20.48
C ALA A 252 2.91 -12.36 -21.61
N GLY A 253 2.26 -11.49 -22.38
CA GLY A 253 1.63 -11.86 -23.64
C GLY A 253 2.65 -11.95 -24.78
N THR A 254 2.18 -11.70 -25.98
CA THR A 254 3.02 -11.53 -27.17
C THR A 254 2.80 -10.12 -27.73
N LYS A 255 3.65 -9.70 -28.67
CA LYS A 255 3.49 -8.43 -29.38
C LYS A 255 2.11 -8.26 -29.97
N ASP A 256 1.54 -9.33 -30.55
CA ASP A 256 0.22 -9.30 -31.22
C ASP A 256 -0.95 -9.53 -30.24
N LYS A 257 -0.68 -10.03 -29.07
CA LYS A 257 -1.65 -10.25 -27.98
C LYS A 257 -1.02 -9.85 -26.63
N PRO A 258 -0.80 -8.55 -26.43
CA PRO A 258 -0.23 -8.06 -25.18
C PRO A 258 -1.22 -8.29 -24.03
N LYS A 259 -0.68 -8.46 -22.82
CA LYS A 259 -1.48 -8.62 -21.60
C LYS A 259 -1.41 -7.38 -20.74
N PRO A 260 -2.49 -7.04 -20.02
CA PRO A 260 -2.43 -6.13 -18.88
C PRO A 260 -1.34 -6.57 -17.90
N ALA A 261 -0.77 -5.64 -17.17
CA ALA A 261 0.30 -5.98 -16.24
C ALA A 261 0.14 -5.29 -14.89
N MET A 262 0.61 -6.00 -13.85
CA MET A 262 0.82 -5.43 -12.52
C MET A 262 2.32 -5.22 -12.31
N ILE A 263 2.70 -3.98 -12.03
CA ILE A 263 4.04 -3.60 -11.58
C ILE A 263 4.04 -3.68 -10.05
N GLY A 264 4.91 -4.51 -9.49
CA GLY A 264 5.09 -4.64 -8.06
C GLY A 264 6.49 -4.23 -7.64
N PHE A 265 6.59 -3.46 -6.58
CA PHE A 265 7.86 -3.29 -5.91
C PHE A 265 8.30 -4.62 -5.31
N GLY A 266 9.52 -5.05 -5.60
CA GLY A 266 10.09 -6.31 -5.10
C GLY A 266 11.58 -6.34 -5.27
N GLY A 267 12.25 -7.23 -4.56
CA GLY A 267 13.71 -7.38 -4.55
C GLY A 267 14.33 -6.94 -3.23
N GLY A 268 15.67 -7.05 -3.13
CA GLY A 268 16.42 -6.76 -1.91
C GLY A 268 16.33 -7.84 -0.84
N MET A 269 17.01 -7.61 0.29
CA MET A 269 17.14 -8.57 1.40
C MET A 269 15.80 -8.84 2.13
N MET A 270 14.79 -8.01 1.95
CA MET A 270 13.45 -8.18 2.51
C MET A 270 12.49 -8.92 1.58
N GLY A 271 13.02 -9.59 0.55
CA GLY A 271 12.31 -10.39 -0.46
C GLY A 271 11.00 -9.71 -0.83
N GLY A 272 10.73 -9.41 -2.09
CA GLY A 272 9.44 -8.84 -2.43
C GLY A 272 8.33 -9.73 -1.89
N CYS A 273 7.94 -9.53 -0.65
CA CYS A 273 6.65 -9.97 -0.17
C CYS A 273 5.66 -9.19 -1.00
N GLY A 274 5.50 -9.65 -2.23
CA GLY A 274 4.57 -9.13 -3.20
C GLY A 274 3.24 -9.11 -2.50
N SER A 275 2.86 -7.97 -2.11
CA SER A 275 1.83 -7.67 -1.16
C SER A 275 0.51 -8.36 -1.45
N LEU A 276 0.19 -8.61 -2.71
CA LEU A 276 -1.11 -9.16 -3.09
C LEU A 276 -1.18 -10.70 -3.08
N GLY A 277 -0.07 -11.39 -2.77
CA GLY A 277 -0.04 -12.85 -2.59
C GLY A 277 -0.79 -13.61 -3.67
N ASN A 278 -1.62 -14.55 -3.26
CA ASN A 278 -2.41 -15.40 -4.17
C ASN A 278 -3.63 -14.71 -4.80
N ALA A 279 -3.95 -13.45 -4.44
CA ALA A 279 -5.12 -12.76 -4.97
C ALA A 279 -5.05 -12.54 -6.49
N THR A 280 -3.85 -12.56 -7.06
CA THR A 280 -3.64 -12.45 -8.52
C THR A 280 -3.63 -13.78 -9.26
N ASN A 281 -3.63 -14.92 -8.52
CA ASN A 281 -3.61 -16.24 -9.13
C ASN A 281 -4.85 -16.48 -9.99
N GLY A 282 -4.64 -17.03 -11.18
CA GLY A 282 -5.70 -17.32 -12.15
C GLY A 282 -6.18 -16.09 -12.95
N LEU A 283 -5.63 -14.90 -12.72
CA LEU A 283 -5.88 -13.75 -13.56
C LEU A 283 -4.92 -13.75 -14.76
N ASP A 284 -5.44 -13.42 -15.95
CA ASP A 284 -4.63 -13.36 -17.16
C ASP A 284 -3.90 -12.02 -17.29
N ILE A 285 -3.02 -11.74 -16.34
CA ILE A 285 -2.20 -10.53 -16.25
C ILE A 285 -0.71 -10.89 -16.17
N ALA A 286 0.13 -10.05 -16.74
CA ALA A 286 1.57 -10.14 -16.57
C ALA A 286 2.00 -9.54 -15.21
N GLN A 287 3.13 -10.01 -14.70
CA GLN A 287 3.75 -9.49 -13.48
C GLN A 287 5.08 -8.83 -13.84
N ILE A 288 5.28 -7.60 -13.41
CA ILE A 288 6.53 -6.86 -13.57
C ILE A 288 7.11 -6.60 -12.19
N THR A 289 8.24 -7.22 -11.88
CA THR A 289 8.93 -7.02 -10.59
C THR A 289 10.00 -5.96 -10.75
N PHE A 290 9.88 -4.88 -10.00
CA PHE A 290 10.81 -3.76 -9.96
C PHE A 290 11.46 -3.65 -8.58
N ASN A 291 12.80 -3.76 -8.53
CA ASN A 291 13.55 -3.46 -7.31
C ASN A 291 13.86 -1.95 -7.27
N PRO A 292 13.23 -1.17 -6.37
CA PRO A 292 13.43 0.28 -6.33
C PRO A 292 14.87 0.68 -5.93
N ASP A 293 15.62 -0.19 -5.24
CA ASP A 293 17.01 0.05 -4.87
C ASP A 293 17.94 0.12 -6.08
N ASP A 294 17.58 -0.50 -7.21
CA ASP A 294 18.34 -0.39 -8.46
C ASP A 294 18.34 1.06 -9.01
N VAL A 295 17.36 1.85 -8.59
CA VAL A 295 17.20 3.26 -8.97
C VAL A 295 17.63 4.18 -7.84
N ALA A 296 17.10 4.00 -6.64
CA ALA A 296 17.35 4.85 -5.48
C ALA A 296 17.18 4.06 -4.17
N PRO A 297 18.24 3.52 -3.58
CA PRO A 297 18.17 2.88 -2.26
C PRO A 297 17.79 3.89 -1.17
N GLU A 298 17.12 3.42 -0.13
CA GLU A 298 16.64 4.27 0.99
C GLU A 298 17.77 5.00 1.73
N SER A 299 18.98 4.47 1.70
CA SER A 299 20.16 5.15 2.22
C SER A 299 20.54 6.41 1.45
N GLY A 300 19.92 6.61 0.27
CA GLY A 300 20.25 7.62 -0.71
C GLY A 300 21.39 7.16 -1.63
N GLY A 301 21.61 7.88 -2.72
CA GLY A 301 22.50 7.45 -3.78
C GLY A 301 21.77 6.65 -4.86
N GLY A 302 22.48 5.81 -5.62
CA GLY A 302 21.94 5.07 -6.74
C GLY A 302 21.85 5.88 -8.03
N MET A 303 21.34 5.24 -9.08
CA MET A 303 21.35 5.75 -10.45
C MET A 303 20.60 7.09 -10.59
N PHE A 304 19.44 7.22 -9.94
CA PHE A 304 18.64 8.45 -10.00
C PHE A 304 19.44 9.68 -9.54
N PHE A 305 20.09 9.57 -8.38
CA PHE A 305 20.86 10.67 -7.82
C PHE A 305 22.17 10.94 -8.55
N GLN A 306 22.70 9.97 -9.30
CA GLN A 306 23.82 10.18 -10.21
C GLN A 306 23.39 10.99 -11.44
N LEU A 307 22.17 10.77 -11.95
CA LEU A 307 21.62 11.54 -13.07
C LEU A 307 21.21 12.96 -12.66
N TYR A 308 20.50 13.13 -11.53
CA TYR A 308 19.78 14.36 -11.21
C TYR A 308 20.28 15.11 -9.96
N ASN A 309 21.42 14.70 -9.39
CA ASN A 309 21.98 15.23 -8.15
C ASN A 309 21.18 14.86 -6.89
N GLN A 310 21.54 15.46 -5.75
CA GLN A 310 20.88 15.26 -4.45
C GLN A 310 19.79 16.32 -4.25
N GLY A 311 18.75 16.01 -3.49
CA GLY A 311 17.71 16.97 -3.11
C GLY A 311 16.29 16.45 -3.19
N GLN A 312 16.09 15.29 -3.83
CA GLN A 312 14.80 14.61 -3.86
C GLN A 312 14.73 13.53 -2.80
N GLY A 313 13.51 13.14 -2.42
CA GLY A 313 13.25 11.92 -1.65
C GLY A 313 13.32 10.67 -2.53
N THR A 314 13.57 9.52 -1.92
CA THR A 314 13.62 8.24 -2.66
C THR A 314 12.25 7.81 -3.19
N ILE A 315 11.15 8.19 -2.53
CA ILE A 315 9.78 7.88 -3.00
C ILE A 315 9.54 8.45 -4.40
N ILE A 316 9.92 9.71 -4.65
CA ILE A 316 9.73 10.31 -5.97
C ILE A 316 10.69 9.74 -7.01
N ALA A 317 11.87 9.31 -6.58
CA ALA A 317 12.82 8.60 -7.44
C ALA A 317 12.28 7.22 -7.85
N TRP A 318 11.58 6.51 -6.96
CA TRP A 318 10.90 5.26 -7.29
C TRP A 318 9.76 5.48 -8.29
N ALA A 319 8.96 6.54 -8.10
CA ALA A 319 7.92 6.91 -9.05
C ALA A 319 8.51 7.26 -10.42
N TRP A 320 9.63 7.98 -10.46
CA TRP A 320 10.38 8.22 -11.69
C TRP A 320 10.83 6.91 -12.35
N GLY A 321 11.34 5.95 -11.58
CA GLY A 321 11.75 4.64 -12.09
C GLY A 321 10.61 3.91 -12.80
N VAL A 322 9.39 3.92 -12.22
CA VAL A 322 8.22 3.30 -12.84
C VAL A 322 7.83 4.03 -14.13
N SER A 323 7.87 5.36 -14.16
CA SER A 323 7.62 6.11 -15.40
C SER A 323 8.60 5.71 -16.50
N ARG A 324 9.87 5.49 -16.19
CA ARG A 324 10.89 5.00 -17.16
C ARG A 324 10.65 3.57 -17.60
N ILE A 325 10.07 2.72 -16.75
CA ILE A 325 9.62 1.38 -17.15
C ILE A 325 8.50 1.50 -18.20
N ILE A 326 7.51 2.36 -17.97
CA ILE A 326 6.41 2.59 -18.91
C ILE A 326 6.95 3.11 -20.26
N ASP A 327 7.82 4.11 -20.25
CA ASP A 327 8.45 4.66 -21.46
C ASP A 327 9.20 3.59 -22.28
N ALA A 328 9.88 2.68 -21.59
CA ALA A 328 10.60 1.59 -22.24
C ALA A 328 9.64 0.54 -22.80
N LEU A 329 8.56 0.20 -22.07
CA LEU A 329 7.54 -0.73 -22.55
C LEU A 329 6.82 -0.21 -23.80
N GLU A 330 6.48 1.08 -23.86
CA GLU A 330 5.88 1.73 -25.02
C GLU A 330 6.75 1.58 -26.29
N LYS A 331 8.07 1.50 -26.12
CA LYS A 331 9.06 1.35 -27.21
C LYS A 331 9.48 -0.09 -27.45
N THR A 332 9.00 -1.05 -26.65
CA THR A 332 9.42 -2.46 -26.67
C THR A 332 8.20 -3.38 -26.72
N PRO A 333 7.40 -3.38 -27.80
CA PRO A 333 6.19 -4.19 -27.89
C PRO A 333 6.45 -5.70 -27.81
N GLU A 334 7.70 -6.14 -28.06
CA GLU A 334 8.16 -7.53 -27.90
C GLU A 334 8.04 -8.01 -26.44
N ALA A 335 7.97 -7.10 -25.47
CA ALA A 335 7.72 -7.45 -24.06
C ALA A 335 6.31 -8.00 -23.81
N GLY A 336 5.38 -7.84 -24.78
CA GLY A 336 4.03 -8.42 -24.71
C GLY A 336 3.16 -7.82 -23.62
N ILE A 337 3.34 -6.55 -23.30
CA ILE A 337 2.61 -5.82 -22.25
C ILE A 337 1.66 -4.79 -22.87
N ASP A 338 0.41 -4.81 -22.43
CA ASP A 338 -0.56 -3.77 -22.72
C ASP A 338 -0.34 -2.56 -21.79
N VAL A 339 0.35 -1.57 -22.28
CA VAL A 339 0.72 -0.36 -21.54
C VAL A 339 -0.46 0.54 -21.17
N LYS A 340 -1.66 0.27 -21.70
CA LYS A 340 -2.88 1.01 -21.34
C LYS A 340 -3.57 0.45 -20.10
N HIS A 341 -3.24 -0.79 -19.71
CA HIS A 341 -3.85 -1.48 -18.58
C HIS A 341 -2.75 -1.92 -17.58
N LEU A 342 -2.10 -0.92 -16.98
CA LEU A 342 -1.08 -1.11 -15.96
C LEU A 342 -1.64 -0.89 -14.56
N ALA A 343 -1.34 -1.81 -13.66
CA ALA A 343 -1.52 -1.60 -12.22
C ALA A 343 -0.18 -1.44 -11.51
N MET A 344 -0.21 -0.76 -10.37
CA MET A 344 0.93 -0.61 -9.47
C MET A 344 0.58 -1.05 -8.07
N THR A 345 1.47 -1.82 -7.42
CA THR A 345 1.31 -2.26 -6.02
C THR A 345 2.62 -2.29 -5.26
N GLY A 346 2.51 -2.23 -3.94
CA GLY A 346 3.57 -2.36 -2.97
C GLY A 346 3.06 -2.17 -1.55
N CYS A 347 3.77 -2.70 -0.56
CA CYS A 347 3.38 -2.64 0.84
C CYS A 347 4.33 -1.76 1.66
N SER A 348 3.82 -1.22 2.78
CA SER A 348 4.62 -0.45 3.74
C SER A 348 5.24 0.79 3.07
N ARG A 349 6.56 0.98 3.20
CA ARG A 349 7.30 2.04 2.49
C ARG A 349 7.10 1.99 0.97
N TRP A 350 6.98 0.82 0.41
CA TRP A 350 6.66 0.63 -1.00
C TRP A 350 5.19 0.93 -1.33
N GLY A 351 4.29 0.81 -0.34
CA GLY A 351 2.92 1.34 -0.43
C GLY A 351 2.90 2.87 -0.56
N LYS A 352 3.78 3.58 0.18
CA LYS A 352 3.99 5.02 0.00
C LYS A 352 4.47 5.33 -1.44
N GLY A 353 5.45 4.55 -1.92
CA GLY A 353 5.93 4.64 -3.30
C GLY A 353 4.84 4.35 -4.34
N THR A 354 4.02 3.33 -4.11
CA THR A 354 2.89 2.97 -4.98
C THR A 354 1.89 4.11 -5.12
N LEU A 355 1.53 4.75 -4.01
CA LEU A 355 0.65 5.91 -4.04
C LEU A 355 1.26 7.08 -4.81
N ALA A 356 2.57 7.35 -4.61
CA ALA A 356 3.27 8.38 -5.36
C ALA A 356 3.32 8.06 -6.86
N VAL A 357 3.54 6.80 -7.25
CA VAL A 357 3.47 6.38 -8.66
C VAL A 357 2.11 6.71 -9.25
N GLY A 358 1.02 6.27 -8.61
CA GLY A 358 -0.33 6.54 -9.09
C GLY A 358 -0.68 8.03 -9.15
N ALA A 359 -0.15 8.82 -8.21
CA ALA A 359 -0.37 10.26 -8.16
C ALA A 359 0.39 11.02 -9.29
N PHE A 360 1.63 10.62 -9.58
CA PHE A 360 2.54 11.34 -10.46
C PHE A 360 2.72 10.72 -11.87
N ASP A 361 1.98 9.66 -12.20
CA ASP A 361 1.94 9.11 -13.55
C ASP A 361 0.52 8.64 -13.89
N GLU A 362 -0.15 9.37 -14.75
CA GLU A 362 -1.53 9.10 -15.12
C GLU A 362 -1.68 7.85 -15.99
N ARG A 363 -0.61 7.30 -16.53
CA ARG A 363 -0.63 6.06 -17.33
C ARG A 363 -0.90 4.81 -16.50
N ILE A 364 -0.81 4.91 -15.16
CA ILE A 364 -1.22 3.83 -14.25
C ILE A 364 -2.75 3.82 -14.13
N ALA A 365 -3.38 2.79 -14.65
CA ALA A 365 -4.83 2.63 -14.65
C ALA A 365 -5.38 2.22 -13.27
N LEU A 366 -4.63 1.42 -12.50
CA LEU A 366 -5.03 0.93 -11.18
C LEU A 366 -3.87 1.05 -10.17
N THR A 367 -4.12 1.71 -9.05
CA THR A 367 -3.15 1.88 -7.96
C THR A 367 -3.61 1.12 -6.73
N ILE A 368 -2.76 0.23 -6.17
CA ILE A 368 -3.08 -0.60 -5.00
C ILE A 368 -1.99 -0.43 -3.93
N PRO A 369 -1.96 0.65 -3.15
CA PRO A 369 -1.07 0.79 -2.01
C PRO A 369 -1.56 -0.07 -0.86
N GLN A 370 -0.67 -0.87 -0.26
CA GLN A 370 -0.97 -1.69 0.89
C GLN A 370 -0.22 -1.17 2.12
N GLU A 371 -0.93 -1.03 3.24
CA GLU A 371 -0.38 -0.70 4.55
C GLU A 371 0.64 0.45 4.52
N SER A 372 0.29 1.51 3.80
CA SER A 372 1.25 2.58 3.47
C SER A 372 1.54 3.54 4.63
N GLY A 373 0.63 3.69 5.58
CA GLY A 373 0.81 4.55 6.75
C GLY A 373 1.16 6.00 6.43
N SER A 374 1.85 6.64 7.34
CA SER A 374 2.28 8.05 7.23
C SER A 374 3.22 8.28 6.05
N GLY A 375 2.92 9.28 5.24
CA GLY A 375 3.61 9.52 3.96
C GLY A 375 2.99 8.75 2.78
N GLY A 376 2.06 7.84 3.07
CA GLY A 376 1.14 7.21 2.15
C GLY A 376 -0.29 7.67 2.41
N ALA A 377 -1.23 6.75 2.66
CA ALA A 377 -2.65 7.04 2.85
C ALA A 377 -3.03 7.24 4.33
N SER A 378 -2.30 8.08 5.07
CA SER A 378 -2.54 8.35 6.49
C SER A 378 -2.35 9.83 6.79
N LEU A 379 -3.38 10.49 7.37
CA LEU A 379 -3.43 11.93 7.61
C LEU A 379 -2.42 12.39 8.67
N TRP A 380 -1.61 13.39 8.34
CA TRP A 380 -0.64 13.99 9.26
C TRP A 380 -1.31 14.64 10.47
N ARG A 381 -2.38 15.43 10.25
CA ARG A 381 -3.10 16.17 11.31
C ARG A 381 -3.77 15.21 12.30
N VAL A 382 -4.39 14.15 11.80
CA VAL A 382 -5.04 13.12 12.63
C VAL A 382 -3.99 12.32 13.39
N GLY A 383 -2.92 11.88 12.73
CA GLY A 383 -1.80 11.18 13.37
C GLY A 383 -1.17 12.01 14.49
N ALA A 384 -0.94 13.30 14.27
CA ALA A 384 -0.45 14.21 15.30
C ALA A 384 -1.45 14.34 16.48
N GLN A 385 -2.76 14.33 16.22
CA GLN A 385 -3.77 14.34 17.28
C GLN A 385 -3.75 13.03 18.09
N VAL A 386 -3.69 11.88 17.43
CA VAL A 386 -3.59 10.56 18.07
C VAL A 386 -2.34 10.51 18.96
N ASN A 387 -1.20 10.97 18.46
CA ASN A 387 0.06 11.01 19.22
C ASN A 387 -0.02 11.93 20.44
N ARG A 388 -0.75 13.05 20.37
CA ARG A 388 -1.00 13.90 21.55
C ARG A 388 -1.90 13.24 22.58
N GLN A 389 -2.86 12.43 22.17
CA GLN A 389 -3.83 11.76 23.05
C GLN A 389 -3.29 10.46 23.67
N LYS A 390 -2.60 9.65 22.89
CA LYS A 390 -2.14 8.32 23.27
C LYS A 390 -0.69 8.28 23.78
N GLY A 391 0.06 9.32 23.55
CA GLY A 391 1.47 9.42 23.85
C GLY A 391 2.32 9.56 22.59
N LYS A 392 3.47 10.18 22.75
CA LYS A 392 4.39 10.47 21.65
C LYS A 392 4.79 9.18 20.92
N GLN A 393 4.68 9.19 19.60
CA GLN A 393 5.04 8.07 18.72
C GLN A 393 4.14 6.82 18.85
N PHE A 394 2.90 6.97 19.22
CA PHE A 394 1.93 5.88 19.16
C PHE A 394 1.67 5.44 17.71
N VAL A 395 1.48 6.40 16.81
CA VAL A 395 1.47 6.16 15.37
C VAL A 395 2.65 6.87 14.70
N GLN A 396 3.08 6.38 13.54
CA GLN A 396 4.13 6.99 12.73
C GLN A 396 3.79 8.45 12.42
N GLY A 397 4.54 9.36 13.00
CA GLY A 397 4.38 10.80 12.79
C GLY A 397 5.23 11.31 11.62
N LEU A 398 5.10 12.62 11.36
CA LEU A 398 5.81 13.29 10.28
C LEU A 398 7.34 13.22 10.46
N ASN A 399 7.84 13.42 11.69
CA ASN A 399 9.27 13.32 11.97
C ASN A 399 9.81 11.92 11.65
N SER A 400 9.12 10.87 12.11
CA SER A 400 9.51 9.48 11.85
C SER A 400 9.52 9.18 10.36
N ALA A 401 8.43 9.46 9.65
CA ALA A 401 8.35 9.26 8.21
C ALA A 401 9.40 10.08 7.42
N GLY A 402 9.81 11.23 7.94
CA GLY A 402 10.84 12.09 7.36
C GLY A 402 12.28 11.68 7.69
N THR A 403 12.50 10.69 8.57
CA THR A 403 13.84 10.31 9.07
C THR A 403 14.16 8.82 8.98
N GLU A 404 13.18 7.92 8.93
CA GLU A 404 13.39 6.46 8.84
C GLU A 404 14.15 6.06 7.58
N GLY A 405 13.90 6.74 6.47
CA GLY A 405 14.65 6.62 5.23
C GLY A 405 14.78 7.99 4.58
N LYS A 406 15.47 8.07 3.47
CA LYS A 406 15.49 9.31 2.67
C LYS A 406 14.25 9.39 1.76
N TRP A 407 13.09 9.06 2.31
CA TRP A 407 11.84 8.98 1.53
C TRP A 407 11.39 10.34 1.01
N MET A 408 11.64 11.38 1.81
CA MET A 408 11.21 12.76 1.55
C MET A 408 12.42 13.69 1.57
N ILE A 409 12.24 14.91 1.12
CA ILE A 409 13.27 15.96 1.24
C ILE A 409 13.54 16.26 2.71
N SER A 410 14.79 16.56 3.04
CA SER A 410 15.24 16.73 4.43
C SER A 410 14.54 17.86 5.19
N SER A 411 14.04 18.88 4.48
CA SER A 411 13.31 20.00 5.07
C SER A 411 11.88 19.65 5.50
N PHE A 412 11.30 18.55 4.99
CA PHE A 412 9.93 18.17 5.31
C PHE A 412 9.72 17.89 6.79
N LYS A 413 10.70 17.30 7.47
CA LYS A 413 10.66 17.06 8.92
C LYS A 413 10.45 18.33 9.76
N ASN A 414 10.72 19.51 9.21
CA ASN A 414 10.53 20.79 9.93
C ASN A 414 9.06 21.13 10.18
N TYR A 415 8.13 20.39 9.58
CA TYR A 415 6.69 20.50 9.82
C TYR A 415 6.20 19.62 10.98
N ASP A 416 7.07 18.79 11.58
CA ASP A 416 6.72 17.97 12.75
C ASP A 416 6.26 18.85 13.91
N GLY A 417 5.10 18.51 14.49
CA GLY A 417 4.42 19.33 15.49
C GLY A 417 3.77 20.61 14.96
N LYS A 418 3.81 20.83 13.64
CA LYS A 418 3.25 22.00 12.94
C LYS A 418 2.40 21.56 11.73
N GLU A 419 1.80 20.40 11.79
CA GLU A 419 1.06 19.80 10.68
C GLU A 419 -0.06 20.71 10.16
N ASN A 420 -0.64 21.55 11.04
CA ASN A 420 -1.61 22.57 10.70
C ASN A 420 -1.07 23.70 9.81
N THR A 421 0.25 23.80 9.65
CA THR A 421 0.88 24.77 8.75
C THR A 421 1.12 24.24 7.34
N LEU A 422 0.94 22.92 7.09
CA LEU A 422 1.03 22.35 5.76
C LEU A 422 -0.15 22.80 4.88
N PRO A 423 0.10 23.20 3.61
CA PRO A 423 -0.98 23.57 2.68
C PRO A 423 -1.71 22.34 2.11
N PHE A 424 -1.30 21.14 2.47
CA PHE A 424 -1.90 19.87 2.08
C PHE A 424 -1.98 18.90 3.26
N ASP A 425 -2.68 17.77 3.07
CA ASP A 425 -2.61 16.57 3.88
C ASP A 425 -2.88 15.36 2.97
N GLN A 426 -2.58 14.13 3.42
CA GLN A 426 -2.47 12.96 2.55
C GLN A 426 -3.74 12.60 1.77
N HIS A 427 -4.93 13.02 2.22
CA HIS A 427 -6.16 12.88 1.43
C HIS A 427 -6.08 13.55 0.05
N ILE A 428 -5.30 14.63 -0.08
CA ILE A 428 -5.11 15.33 -1.37
C ILE A 428 -4.13 14.55 -2.26
N LEU A 429 -3.08 13.92 -1.69
CA LEU A 429 -2.19 13.04 -2.45
C LEU A 429 -2.96 11.84 -3.00
N VAL A 430 -3.77 11.21 -2.14
CA VAL A 430 -4.66 10.11 -2.54
C VAL A 430 -5.60 10.54 -3.66
N ALA A 431 -6.18 11.73 -3.54
CA ALA A 431 -7.09 12.29 -4.53
C ALA A 431 -6.42 12.58 -5.89
N MET A 432 -5.09 12.78 -5.97
CA MET A 432 -4.40 12.93 -7.25
C MET A 432 -4.54 11.71 -8.16
N VAL A 433 -4.86 10.53 -7.63
CA VAL A 433 -5.11 9.34 -8.46
C VAL A 433 -6.45 9.45 -9.19
N ALA A 434 -7.42 10.19 -8.63
CA ALA A 434 -8.75 10.35 -9.23
C ALA A 434 -8.69 11.04 -10.61
N PRO A 435 -9.53 10.61 -11.58
CA PRO A 435 -10.61 9.64 -11.45
C PRO A 435 -10.22 8.18 -11.70
N ARG A 436 -8.93 7.86 -11.87
CA ARG A 436 -8.41 6.51 -12.13
C ARG A 436 -8.66 5.59 -10.92
N ALA A 437 -8.52 4.27 -11.13
CA ALA A 437 -8.85 3.31 -10.10
C ALA A 437 -7.82 3.30 -8.96
N LEU A 438 -8.33 3.28 -7.72
CA LEU A 438 -7.54 3.23 -6.49
C LEU A 438 -8.18 2.29 -5.47
N LEU A 439 -7.43 1.28 -5.06
CA LEU A 439 -7.78 0.38 -3.96
C LEU A 439 -6.74 0.51 -2.86
N ILE A 440 -7.09 1.12 -1.73
CA ILE A 440 -6.21 1.21 -0.57
C ILE A 440 -6.49 0.02 0.33
N LEU A 441 -5.45 -0.74 0.68
CA LEU A 441 -5.50 -1.88 1.57
C LEU A 441 -4.73 -1.55 2.84
N ASP A 442 -5.40 -1.58 3.99
CA ASP A 442 -4.80 -1.27 5.29
C ASP A 442 -5.04 -2.37 6.32
N ASN A 443 -4.24 -2.34 7.39
CA ASN A 443 -4.24 -3.31 8.47
C ASN A 443 -4.57 -2.62 9.80
N ALA A 444 -5.75 -2.90 10.33
CA ALA A 444 -6.20 -2.37 11.62
C ALA A 444 -5.36 -2.88 12.82
N GLY A 445 -4.63 -3.99 12.66
CA GLY A 445 -3.76 -4.55 13.69
C GLY A 445 -2.36 -3.93 13.75
N GLN A 446 -2.04 -2.97 12.87
CA GLN A 446 -0.73 -2.31 12.83
C GLN A 446 -0.82 -0.88 13.36
N GLU A 447 -0.86 -0.74 14.69
CA GLU A 447 -1.01 0.56 15.38
C GLU A 447 -0.03 1.62 14.88
N TRP A 448 1.23 1.22 14.64
CA TRP A 448 2.28 2.11 14.12
C TRP A 448 1.92 2.77 12.80
N LEU A 449 1.20 2.07 11.91
CA LEU A 449 0.79 2.63 10.61
C LEU A 449 -0.39 3.59 10.72
N GLY A 450 -1.08 3.59 11.87
CA GLY A 450 -2.13 4.54 12.17
C GLY A 450 -3.49 4.13 11.63
N GLU A 451 -4.18 3.21 12.31
CA GLU A 451 -5.54 2.77 11.96
C GLU A 451 -6.50 3.95 11.76
N VAL A 452 -6.60 4.85 12.74
CA VAL A 452 -7.51 6.01 12.68
C VAL A 452 -7.11 7.01 11.61
N PRO A 453 -5.87 7.54 11.57
CA PRO A 453 -5.51 8.52 10.55
C PRO A 453 -5.54 7.97 9.12
N SER A 454 -5.36 6.67 8.91
CA SER A 454 -5.50 6.03 7.59
C SER A 454 -6.96 5.90 7.19
N ASN A 455 -7.84 5.50 8.12
CA ASN A 455 -9.28 5.48 7.89
C ASN A 455 -9.80 6.87 7.50
N ASP A 456 -9.47 7.87 8.29
CA ASP A 456 -9.91 9.25 8.07
C ASP A 456 -9.39 9.79 6.74
N CYS A 457 -8.18 9.38 6.33
CA CYS A 457 -7.65 9.66 5.00
C CYS A 457 -8.51 9.02 3.90
N GLY A 458 -8.89 7.76 4.06
CA GLY A 458 -9.77 7.05 3.16
C GLY A 458 -11.12 7.75 2.98
N GLN A 459 -11.74 8.16 4.09
CA GLN A 459 -13.01 8.87 4.09
C GLN A 459 -12.90 10.26 3.42
N ALA A 460 -11.88 11.03 3.75
CA ALA A 460 -11.70 12.37 3.20
C ALA A 460 -11.38 12.33 1.68
N SER A 461 -10.60 11.35 1.24
CA SER A 461 -10.23 11.19 -0.17
C SER A 461 -11.42 10.82 -1.05
N LYS A 462 -12.37 10.05 -0.50
CA LYS A 462 -13.60 9.64 -1.20
C LYS A 462 -14.41 10.83 -1.70
N GLU A 463 -14.40 11.95 -0.99
CA GLU A 463 -15.10 13.18 -1.39
C GLU A 463 -14.70 13.66 -2.80
N VAL A 464 -13.44 13.46 -3.19
CA VAL A 464 -12.99 13.86 -4.54
C VAL A 464 -13.49 12.88 -5.60
N TYR A 465 -13.50 11.58 -5.31
CA TYR A 465 -14.07 10.59 -6.23
C TYR A 465 -15.57 10.79 -6.42
N ASP A 466 -16.28 11.12 -5.34
CA ASP A 466 -17.71 11.44 -5.40
C ASP A 466 -17.98 12.71 -6.23
N ALA A 467 -17.20 13.78 -6.02
CA ALA A 467 -17.32 15.02 -6.78
C ALA A 467 -17.09 14.83 -8.29
N LEU A 468 -16.21 13.92 -8.66
CA LEU A 468 -15.89 13.58 -10.05
C LEU A 468 -16.89 12.58 -10.68
N GLY A 469 -17.83 12.04 -9.90
CA GLY A 469 -18.73 10.97 -10.35
C GLY A 469 -17.99 9.64 -10.60
N ALA A 470 -16.84 9.43 -9.92
CA ALA A 470 -15.97 8.27 -10.07
C ALA A 470 -15.96 7.38 -8.82
N THR A 471 -17.04 7.35 -8.05
CA THR A 471 -17.15 6.62 -6.76
C THR A 471 -16.79 5.14 -6.91
N GLU A 472 -17.17 4.51 -8.02
CA GLU A 472 -16.87 3.09 -8.28
C GLU A 472 -15.37 2.81 -8.55
N ASN A 473 -14.59 3.83 -8.79
CA ASN A 473 -13.15 3.70 -9.02
C ASN A 473 -12.34 3.76 -7.72
N TYR A 474 -13.01 3.89 -6.56
CA TYR A 474 -12.33 4.07 -5.28
C TYR A 474 -12.85 3.10 -4.22
N THR A 475 -11.93 2.40 -3.55
CA THR A 475 -12.23 1.63 -2.35
C THR A 475 -11.10 1.80 -1.33
N TYR A 476 -11.47 2.03 -0.09
CA TYR A 476 -10.61 1.90 1.07
C TYR A 476 -11.04 0.67 1.87
N SER A 477 -10.12 -0.25 2.11
CA SER A 477 -10.36 -1.51 2.83
C SER A 477 -9.37 -1.66 3.97
N GLN A 478 -9.87 -1.88 5.19
CA GLN A 478 -9.06 -2.04 6.39
C GLN A 478 -9.48 -3.31 7.13
N GLU A 479 -8.57 -4.26 7.24
CA GLU A 479 -8.79 -5.51 7.96
C GLU A 479 -7.65 -5.75 8.95
N GLY A 480 -7.97 -6.20 10.16
CA GLY A 480 -6.99 -6.55 11.18
C GLY A 480 -6.82 -8.05 11.36
N GLY A 481 -5.90 -8.44 12.24
CA GLY A 481 -5.68 -9.84 12.62
C GLY A 481 -4.81 -10.63 11.67
N HIS A 482 -3.98 -9.95 10.88
CA HIS A 482 -2.96 -10.55 10.02
C HIS A 482 -1.60 -9.86 10.21
N GLY A 483 -0.53 -10.50 9.76
CA GLY A 483 0.81 -9.93 9.81
C GLY A 483 0.97 -8.76 8.82
N HIS A 484 1.96 -7.89 9.09
CA HIS A 484 2.29 -6.76 8.23
C HIS A 484 2.62 -7.23 6.80
N CYS A 485 2.02 -6.59 5.81
CA CYS A 485 2.15 -6.93 4.38
C CYS A 485 1.57 -8.30 3.98
N GLN A 486 0.82 -8.96 4.84
CA GLN A 486 0.03 -10.12 4.45
C GLN A 486 -1.35 -9.66 3.97
N LEU A 487 -1.80 -10.20 2.86
CA LEU A 487 -3.14 -9.93 2.39
C LEU A 487 -4.11 -10.92 3.04
N PRO A 488 -5.08 -10.46 3.87
CA PRO A 488 -6.08 -11.35 4.45
C PRO A 488 -7.13 -11.77 3.42
N ASN A 489 -7.81 -12.90 3.67
CA ASN A 489 -8.81 -13.42 2.74
C ASN A 489 -9.98 -12.44 2.49
N GLY A 490 -10.33 -11.60 3.46
CA GLY A 490 -11.37 -10.59 3.31
C GLY A 490 -11.08 -9.55 2.23
N GLN A 491 -9.80 -9.29 1.96
CA GLN A 491 -9.35 -8.33 0.95
C GLN A 491 -9.07 -8.98 -0.43
N PHE A 492 -9.06 -10.34 -0.51
CA PHE A 492 -8.80 -11.04 -1.79
C PHE A 492 -9.82 -10.69 -2.87
N ASP A 493 -11.10 -10.70 -2.54
CA ASP A 493 -12.16 -10.44 -3.51
C ASP A 493 -12.12 -9.00 -4.00
N GLU A 494 -11.78 -8.04 -3.14
CA GLU A 494 -11.61 -6.63 -3.50
C GLU A 494 -10.49 -6.44 -4.51
N VAL A 495 -9.33 -7.08 -4.31
CA VAL A 495 -8.22 -7.08 -5.26
C VAL A 495 -8.65 -7.67 -6.60
N LYS A 496 -9.34 -8.83 -6.59
CA LYS A 496 -9.82 -9.49 -7.81
C LYS A 496 -10.86 -8.64 -8.54
N ASP A 497 -11.78 -8.01 -7.82
CA ASP A 497 -12.81 -7.16 -8.40
C ASP A 497 -12.19 -5.95 -9.11
N PHE A 498 -11.24 -5.28 -8.47
CA PHE A 498 -10.52 -4.17 -9.08
C PHE A 498 -9.71 -4.60 -10.31
N MET A 499 -8.98 -5.72 -10.24
CA MET A 499 -8.24 -6.23 -11.39
C MET A 499 -9.15 -6.69 -12.53
N ASN A 500 -10.25 -7.38 -12.22
CA ASN A 500 -11.23 -7.78 -13.23
C ASN A 500 -11.84 -6.56 -13.92
N LYS A 501 -12.22 -5.52 -13.17
CA LYS A 501 -12.86 -4.33 -13.72
C LYS A 501 -11.87 -3.47 -14.51
N PHE A 502 -10.77 -3.10 -13.91
CA PHE A 502 -9.89 -2.03 -14.42
C PHE A 502 -8.74 -2.51 -15.31
N LEU A 503 -8.38 -3.80 -15.24
CA LEU A 503 -7.36 -4.37 -16.12
C LEU A 503 -7.95 -5.31 -17.18
N LEU A 504 -8.95 -6.12 -16.81
CA LEU A 504 -9.47 -7.18 -17.68
C LEU A 504 -10.81 -6.83 -18.31
N GLY A 505 -11.40 -5.67 -18.00
CA GLY A 505 -12.66 -5.21 -18.58
C GLY A 505 -13.88 -6.08 -18.23
N LYS A 506 -13.82 -6.80 -17.12
CA LYS A 506 -14.91 -7.65 -16.65
C LYS A 506 -15.83 -6.87 -15.72
N ASP A 507 -17.08 -7.25 -15.66
CA ASP A 507 -18.01 -6.68 -14.70
C ASP A 507 -17.65 -7.09 -13.26
N ALA A 508 -17.50 -6.11 -12.37
CA ALA A 508 -17.20 -6.30 -10.95
C ALA A 508 -17.70 -5.10 -10.12
N LYS A 509 -18.07 -5.37 -8.87
CA LYS A 509 -18.58 -4.34 -7.94
C LYS A 509 -17.46 -3.77 -7.09
N THR A 510 -17.18 -2.49 -7.30
CA THR A 510 -16.17 -1.71 -6.59
C THR A 510 -16.80 -0.46 -5.95
N GLY A 511 -16.03 0.41 -5.34
CA GLY A 511 -16.52 1.70 -4.86
C GLY A 511 -17.15 1.69 -3.48
N LYS A 512 -16.55 0.98 -2.52
CA LYS A 512 -17.04 0.88 -1.15
C LYS A 512 -15.93 1.18 -0.13
N ILE A 513 -16.32 1.61 1.07
CA ILE A 513 -15.46 1.62 2.22
C ILE A 513 -15.80 0.42 3.08
N VAL A 514 -14.81 -0.43 3.35
CA VAL A 514 -14.99 -1.72 4.01
C VAL A 514 -14.21 -1.75 5.30
N TYR A 515 -14.89 -2.11 6.37
CA TYR A 515 -14.29 -2.38 7.68
C TYR A 515 -14.61 -3.81 8.07
N THR A 516 -13.60 -4.59 8.37
CA THR A 516 -13.78 -5.99 8.74
C THR A 516 -13.56 -6.26 10.21
N LYS A 517 -12.67 -5.49 10.87
CA LYS A 517 -12.36 -5.61 12.31
C LYS A 517 -11.97 -4.26 12.91
N ASN A 518 -12.11 -4.14 14.22
CA ASN A 518 -11.72 -2.98 15.03
C ASN A 518 -12.40 -1.66 14.64
N THR A 519 -13.62 -1.74 14.12
CA THR A 519 -14.42 -0.57 13.77
C THR A 519 -14.87 0.25 14.97
N GLU A 520 -14.81 -0.29 16.19
CA GLU A 520 -15.21 0.39 17.43
C GLU A 520 -14.31 1.60 17.75
N GLN A 521 -13.05 1.57 17.34
CA GLN A 521 -12.11 2.68 17.53
C GLN A 521 -12.24 3.76 16.46
N ILE A 522 -12.90 3.47 15.35
CA ILE A 522 -13.06 4.37 14.23
C ILE A 522 -14.38 5.11 14.38
N ASN A 523 -14.28 6.40 14.67
CA ASN A 523 -15.44 7.28 14.81
C ASN A 523 -15.25 8.49 13.88
N TRP A 524 -15.24 8.24 12.56
CA TRP A 524 -15.15 9.30 11.58
C TRP A 524 -16.33 10.27 11.70
N LYS A 525 -16.01 11.52 11.94
CA LYS A 525 -16.96 12.64 11.87
C LYS A 525 -16.43 13.66 10.89
N LYS A 526 -17.06 13.76 9.74
CA LYS A 526 -16.66 14.69 8.68
C LYS A 526 -16.46 16.11 9.21
N SER A 527 -17.36 16.59 10.06
CA SER A 527 -17.31 17.95 10.65
C SER A 527 -16.09 18.21 11.54
N ASP A 528 -15.45 17.17 12.08
CA ASP A 528 -14.25 17.35 12.91
C ASP A 528 -13.04 17.76 12.07
N TRP A 529 -13.00 17.35 10.80
CA TRP A 529 -11.85 17.52 9.93
C TRP A 529 -12.13 18.33 8.66
N ILE A 530 -13.35 18.33 8.14
CA ILE A 530 -13.75 18.97 6.88
C ILE A 530 -14.71 20.13 7.18
N ASP A 531 -14.35 21.31 6.73
CA ASP A 531 -15.14 22.54 6.81
C ASP A 531 -15.50 23.13 5.43
N TRP A 532 -15.27 22.34 4.39
CA TRP A 532 -15.61 22.65 3.01
C TRP A 532 -16.69 21.69 2.48
N GLU A 533 -17.45 22.15 1.51
CA GLU A 533 -18.48 21.36 0.83
C GLU A 533 -17.89 20.62 -0.37
N THR A 534 -18.35 19.40 -0.60
CA THR A 534 -17.99 18.61 -1.78
C THR A 534 -18.79 19.14 -2.98
N PRO A 535 -18.14 19.69 -4.01
CA PRO A 535 -18.85 20.16 -5.20
C PRO A 535 -19.34 18.99 -6.05
N ASN A 536 -20.33 19.25 -6.88
CA ASN A 536 -20.64 18.38 -8.01
C ASN A 536 -19.90 18.95 -9.23
N LEU A 537 -18.85 18.28 -9.66
CA LEU A 537 -18.07 18.71 -10.83
C LEU A 537 -18.73 18.19 -12.11
N ASN A 538 -19.18 19.09 -12.95
CA ASN A 538 -19.90 18.81 -14.19
C ASN A 538 -18.97 18.44 -15.36
#